data_65a6817ce7cd4052b8412039352db20a
#
_entry.id   65a6817ce7cd4052b8412039352db20a
#
_cell.length_a   1.000
_cell.length_b   1.000
_cell.length_c   1.000
_cell.angle_alpha   90.00
_cell.angle_beta   90.00
_cell.angle_gamma   90.00
#
_symmetry.space_group_name_H-M   'P 1'
#
loop_
_entity.id
_entity.type
_entity.pdbx_description
1 polymer ?
#
loop_
_entity_poly.entity_id
_entity_poly.type
_entity_poly.pdbx_seq_one_letter_code
_entity_poly.pdbx_strand_id
1 'polypeptide(L)'
;MNWKQEFSRWLSYAELDAELKEQLENMKQDEKKIEDSFYKNLEFGTGGMRGELGAGTNRLNVYTVRKATKGLARFIEKLGEDAKKRGVVVAYDSRHKSPEFAMEVAATLGAQGITTYVFESLRPTPVLSFAVRHLHTVSGIVLTASHNPPEYNGYKVYGEDGGQLPPKEADELISYVNAVENELTVEVADVEQLKADGLLHIIGQEVDDAYAAELNNVIINKEMVKEVGKDLKIVFTPLHGTSNISVRRGLEEVGFADVTVVKEQELPDPNFSTVKSPNPEEHAAFEYAIRDGEKVGADVLIATDPDADRLGVAVRNHDGEFQVLTGNQTGALMLDYLLSQKKKNGTLPENGVVLKTIVTSEIGRTIAKAYGLDTVDTLTGFKFIGEKIKQYEESGQYEFQFGYEESYGYLIRPFCRDKDAVQSVLFACEVAAYYKSQGKTLYDGLLEVFKKYGFFREDLVSLTLKGKDGAEQIQKMMATFRGNPPKEVAGLTVVAVEDYKESIITTLQDGNKEEIHLPKSNVLKYQLEDGSWFCLRPSGTEPKIKFYFGVQDDALQNSEQKLLTIKEDIMNRL
;
A
#
# COMPACT_ATOMS: atom_id res chain seq x y z
N MET A 1 3.90 -27.74 15.21
CA MET A 1 3.61 -28.62 14.05
C MET A 1 4.81 -29.53 13.82
N ASN A 2 4.60 -30.83 13.54
CA ASN A 2 5.71 -31.72 13.18
C ASN A 2 5.91 -31.64 11.65
N TRP A 3 6.88 -30.86 11.23
CA TRP A 3 7.13 -30.60 9.82
C TRP A 3 7.45 -31.87 8.99
N LYS A 4 8.07 -32.90 9.59
CA LYS A 4 8.33 -34.18 8.90
C LYS A 4 7.03 -34.95 8.61
N GLN A 5 6.06 -34.88 9.52
CA GLN A 5 4.75 -35.50 9.31
C GLN A 5 3.96 -34.73 8.24
N GLU A 6 4.00 -33.40 8.26
CA GLU A 6 3.34 -32.57 7.24
C GLU A 6 3.92 -32.79 5.84
N PHE A 7 5.23 -32.80 5.72
CA PHE A 7 5.90 -33.12 4.46
C PHE A 7 5.46 -34.50 3.93
N SER A 8 5.44 -35.54 4.81
CA SER A 8 5.01 -36.87 4.43
C SER A 8 3.54 -36.92 4.01
N ARG A 9 2.66 -36.18 4.70
CA ARG A 9 1.24 -36.06 4.39
C ARG A 9 1.05 -35.46 2.98
N TRP A 10 1.74 -34.38 2.68
CA TRP A 10 1.68 -33.75 1.35
C TRP A 10 2.20 -34.68 0.26
N LEU A 11 3.38 -35.28 0.45
CA LEU A 11 4.01 -36.13 -0.53
C LEU A 11 3.18 -37.40 -0.84
N SER A 12 2.43 -37.92 0.14
CA SER A 12 1.57 -39.08 0.00
C SER A 12 0.18 -38.79 -0.56
N TYR A 13 -0.18 -37.50 -0.73
CA TYR A 13 -1.48 -37.13 -1.26
C TYR A 13 -1.57 -37.47 -2.76
N ALA A 14 -2.51 -38.36 -3.11
CA ALA A 14 -2.59 -38.94 -4.46
C ALA A 14 -2.91 -37.87 -5.54
N GLU A 15 -3.71 -36.86 -5.19
CA GLU A 15 -4.17 -35.82 -6.11
C GLU A 15 -3.36 -34.50 -5.95
N LEU A 16 -2.13 -34.63 -5.45
CA LEU A 16 -1.26 -33.44 -5.32
C LEU A 16 -0.93 -32.87 -6.69
N ASP A 17 -1.00 -31.57 -6.81
CA ASP A 17 -0.58 -30.83 -8.00
C ASP A 17 0.79 -31.31 -8.50
N ALA A 18 0.93 -31.53 -9.79
CA ALA A 18 2.11 -32.17 -10.37
C ALA A 18 3.40 -31.36 -10.16
N GLU A 19 3.32 -30.03 -10.31
CA GLU A 19 4.47 -29.15 -10.11
C GLU A 19 4.90 -29.12 -8.63
N LEU A 20 3.93 -29.03 -7.70
CA LEU A 20 4.22 -29.07 -6.27
C LEU A 20 4.77 -30.43 -5.84
N LYS A 21 4.30 -31.53 -6.43
CA LYS A 21 4.83 -32.86 -6.20
C LYS A 21 6.29 -32.99 -6.63
N GLU A 22 6.61 -32.47 -7.81
CA GLU A 22 8.00 -32.44 -8.30
C GLU A 22 8.90 -31.60 -7.38
N GLN A 23 8.42 -30.45 -6.91
CA GLN A 23 9.15 -29.63 -5.93
C GLN A 23 9.42 -30.39 -4.62
N LEU A 24 8.44 -31.14 -4.09
CA LEU A 24 8.62 -31.98 -2.90
C LEU A 24 9.62 -33.10 -3.12
N GLU A 25 9.58 -33.75 -4.27
CA GLU A 25 10.55 -34.82 -4.65
C GLU A 25 11.97 -34.26 -4.69
N ASN A 26 12.16 -33.05 -5.27
CA ASN A 26 13.45 -32.41 -5.41
C ASN A 26 14.03 -31.93 -4.07
N MET A 27 13.20 -31.64 -3.07
CA MET A 27 13.68 -31.19 -1.76
C MET A 27 13.89 -32.33 -0.73
N LYS A 28 13.62 -33.60 -1.08
CA LYS A 28 13.72 -34.76 -0.15
C LYS A 28 15.04 -34.86 0.60
N GLN A 29 16.14 -34.37 0.03
CA GLN A 29 17.48 -34.44 0.62
C GLN A 29 17.88 -33.15 1.37
N ASP A 30 17.01 -32.13 1.38
CA ASP A 30 17.27 -30.83 2.00
C ASP A 30 16.36 -30.62 3.21
N GLU A 31 16.79 -31.15 4.38
CA GLU A 31 16.02 -31.05 5.63
C GLU A 31 15.69 -29.60 6.01
N LYS A 32 16.60 -28.65 5.74
CA LYS A 32 16.37 -27.22 6.07
C LYS A 32 15.26 -26.63 5.23
N LYS A 33 15.26 -26.94 3.93
CA LYS A 33 14.23 -26.45 3.01
C LYS A 33 12.87 -27.07 3.33
N ILE A 34 12.84 -28.37 3.68
CA ILE A 34 11.61 -29.04 4.13
C ILE A 34 11.10 -28.39 5.41
N GLU A 35 11.95 -28.25 6.42
CA GLU A 35 11.57 -27.60 7.68
C GLU A 35 11.00 -26.20 7.43
N ASP A 36 11.69 -25.36 6.65
CA ASP A 36 11.25 -24.00 6.33
C ASP A 36 9.88 -23.96 5.61
N SER A 37 9.63 -24.94 4.73
CA SER A 37 8.36 -25.05 3.99
C SER A 37 7.19 -25.56 4.85
N PHE A 38 7.44 -26.26 5.98
CA PHE A 38 6.42 -26.98 6.74
C PHE A 38 6.40 -26.72 8.26
N TYR A 39 7.31 -25.90 8.83
CA TYR A 39 7.38 -25.72 10.29
C TYR A 39 6.16 -25.00 10.89
N LYS A 40 5.41 -24.28 10.07
CA LYS A 40 4.13 -23.62 10.40
C LYS A 40 3.20 -23.55 9.20
N ASN A 41 1.96 -23.13 9.41
CA ASN A 41 1.10 -22.67 8.33
C ASN A 41 1.47 -21.26 7.90
N LEU A 42 1.30 -20.95 6.61
CA LEU A 42 1.36 -19.57 6.12
C LEU A 42 0.32 -18.75 6.87
N GLU A 43 0.77 -17.69 7.48
CA GLU A 43 -0.02 -16.85 8.38
C GLU A 43 -0.99 -15.99 7.55
N PHE A 44 -2.28 -16.08 7.88
CA PHE A 44 -3.27 -15.14 7.37
C PHE A 44 -3.36 -13.99 8.37
N GLY A 45 -2.72 -12.88 8.02
CA GLY A 45 -2.71 -11.66 8.86
C GLY A 45 -3.93 -10.77 8.59
N THR A 46 -4.01 -9.67 9.31
CA THR A 46 -5.13 -8.70 9.23
C THR A 46 -5.31 -8.02 7.86
N GLY A 47 -4.40 -8.19 6.93
CA GLY A 47 -4.51 -7.69 5.53
C GLY A 47 -4.57 -8.80 4.49
N GLY A 48 -4.62 -10.08 4.92
CA GLY A 48 -4.52 -11.24 4.05
C GLY A 48 -3.25 -12.06 4.32
N MET A 49 -2.81 -12.85 3.36
CA MET A 49 -1.57 -13.63 3.46
C MET A 49 -0.56 -13.22 2.38
N ARG A 50 0.71 -13.39 2.69
CA ARG A 50 1.83 -13.16 1.77
C ARG A 50 2.92 -14.18 2.04
N GLY A 51 3.48 -14.78 1.01
CA GLY A 51 4.56 -15.75 1.16
C GLY A 51 5.27 -16.06 -0.14
N GLU A 52 6.37 -16.78 -0.04
CA GLU A 52 7.05 -17.34 -1.20
C GLU A 52 6.17 -18.40 -1.86
N LEU A 53 6.21 -18.43 -3.20
CA LEU A 53 5.56 -19.48 -4.00
C LEU A 53 6.26 -20.82 -3.80
N GLY A 54 5.48 -21.90 -3.70
CA GLY A 54 6.04 -23.25 -3.66
C GLY A 54 5.25 -24.25 -2.85
N ALA A 55 5.81 -25.47 -2.75
CA ALA A 55 5.22 -26.56 -2.01
C ALA A 55 5.42 -26.40 -0.50
N GLY A 56 4.35 -26.57 0.26
CA GLY A 56 4.38 -26.55 1.73
C GLY A 56 3.28 -25.71 2.36
N THR A 57 3.06 -25.95 3.65
CA THR A 57 2.05 -25.23 4.43
C THR A 57 2.45 -23.79 4.74
N ASN A 58 3.76 -23.48 4.73
CA ASN A 58 4.33 -22.14 4.92
C ASN A 58 4.71 -21.49 3.58
N ARG A 59 4.05 -21.86 2.49
CA ARG A 59 4.23 -21.32 1.14
C ARG A 59 2.89 -20.92 0.55
N LEU A 60 2.91 -20.00 -0.40
CA LEU A 60 1.73 -19.68 -1.19
C LEU A 60 1.63 -20.63 -2.38
N ASN A 61 0.52 -21.34 -2.45
CA ASN A 61 0.21 -22.32 -3.49
C ASN A 61 -1.31 -22.53 -3.59
N VAL A 62 -1.76 -23.36 -4.52
CA VAL A 62 -3.20 -23.61 -4.74
C VAL A 62 -3.90 -24.08 -3.47
N TYR A 63 -3.28 -24.91 -2.63
CA TYR A 63 -3.90 -25.44 -1.42
C TYR A 63 -4.01 -24.40 -0.31
N THR A 64 -3.01 -23.55 -0.12
CA THR A 64 -3.08 -22.47 0.87
C THR A 64 -4.05 -21.37 0.41
N VAL A 65 -4.18 -21.12 -0.89
CA VAL A 65 -5.22 -20.25 -1.48
C VAL A 65 -6.61 -20.85 -1.26
N ARG A 66 -6.83 -22.14 -1.56
CA ARG A 66 -8.09 -22.86 -1.28
C ARG A 66 -8.48 -22.78 0.19
N LYS A 67 -7.51 -23.00 1.09
CA LYS A 67 -7.74 -22.88 2.54
C LYS A 67 -8.23 -21.50 2.94
N ALA A 68 -7.56 -20.44 2.50
CA ALA A 68 -7.96 -19.06 2.77
C ALA A 68 -9.35 -18.75 2.20
N THR A 69 -9.59 -19.17 0.96
CA THR A 69 -10.86 -18.96 0.26
C THR A 69 -12.01 -19.74 0.90
N LYS A 70 -11.78 -20.97 1.39
CA LYS A 70 -12.78 -21.74 2.16
C LYS A 70 -13.13 -21.04 3.47
N GLY A 71 -12.15 -20.44 4.15
CA GLY A 71 -12.39 -19.58 5.31
C GLY A 71 -13.28 -18.38 4.98
N LEU A 72 -12.96 -17.68 3.88
CA LEU A 72 -13.78 -16.57 3.39
C LEU A 72 -15.20 -17.02 3.00
N ALA A 73 -15.34 -18.18 2.36
CA ALA A 73 -16.66 -18.73 2.04
C ALA A 73 -17.52 -18.92 3.29
N ARG A 74 -16.95 -19.50 4.37
CA ARG A 74 -17.64 -19.65 5.66
C ARG A 74 -18.02 -18.31 6.30
N PHE A 75 -17.14 -17.31 6.18
CA PHE A 75 -17.42 -15.95 6.63
C PHE A 75 -18.62 -15.35 5.86
N ILE A 76 -18.66 -15.52 4.53
CA ILE A 76 -19.77 -15.03 3.68
C ILE A 76 -21.07 -15.82 3.96
N GLU A 77 -21.00 -17.14 4.14
CA GLU A 77 -22.16 -17.98 4.50
C GLU A 77 -22.89 -17.49 5.76
N LYS A 78 -22.13 -17.02 6.77
CA LYS A 78 -22.69 -16.41 7.97
C LYS A 78 -23.50 -15.13 7.68
N LEU A 79 -23.15 -14.39 6.62
CA LEU A 79 -23.87 -13.18 6.21
C LEU A 79 -25.17 -13.49 5.47
N GLY A 80 -25.38 -14.75 5.05
CA GLY A 80 -26.61 -15.26 4.46
C GLY A 80 -26.62 -15.35 2.94
N GLU A 81 -27.75 -15.81 2.39
CA GLU A 81 -27.90 -16.13 0.95
C GLU A 81 -27.81 -14.89 0.04
N ASP A 82 -28.20 -13.72 0.53
CA ASP A 82 -28.03 -12.47 -0.23
C ASP A 82 -26.54 -12.16 -0.44
N ALA A 83 -25.72 -12.31 0.58
CA ALA A 83 -24.28 -12.12 0.50
C ALA A 83 -23.62 -13.10 -0.49
N LYS A 84 -24.05 -14.36 -0.52
CA LYS A 84 -23.57 -15.35 -1.50
C LYS A 84 -23.92 -14.96 -2.94
N LYS A 85 -25.10 -14.41 -3.19
CA LYS A 85 -25.54 -13.93 -4.51
C LYS A 85 -24.82 -12.67 -4.94
N ARG A 86 -24.62 -11.71 -4.03
CA ARG A 86 -23.81 -10.51 -4.28
C ARG A 86 -22.38 -10.88 -4.66
N GLY A 87 -21.84 -11.91 -4.02
CA GLY A 87 -20.61 -12.58 -4.44
C GLY A 87 -19.35 -11.81 -4.15
N VAL A 88 -18.27 -12.22 -4.80
CA VAL A 88 -16.90 -11.73 -4.58
C VAL A 88 -16.28 -11.33 -5.91
N VAL A 89 -15.64 -10.17 -5.96
CA VAL A 89 -14.83 -9.77 -7.13
C VAL A 89 -13.36 -10.12 -6.91
N VAL A 90 -12.67 -10.60 -7.95
CA VAL A 90 -11.27 -11.04 -7.90
C VAL A 90 -10.46 -10.33 -8.97
N ALA A 91 -9.39 -9.66 -8.55
CA ALA A 91 -8.36 -9.10 -9.42
C ALA A 91 -6.99 -9.70 -9.08
N TYR A 92 -6.04 -9.50 -9.97
CA TYR A 92 -4.69 -10.03 -9.82
C TYR A 92 -3.67 -9.17 -10.55
N ASP A 93 -2.40 -9.25 -10.10
CA ASP A 93 -1.27 -8.55 -10.71
C ASP A 93 -0.51 -9.42 -11.72
N SER A 94 0.67 -8.93 -12.15
CA SER A 94 1.52 -9.58 -13.15
C SER A 94 2.34 -10.77 -12.64
N ARG A 95 2.26 -11.11 -11.35
CA ARG A 95 3.10 -12.13 -10.71
C ARG A 95 2.81 -13.55 -11.19
N HIS A 96 3.81 -14.41 -11.04
CA HIS A 96 3.64 -15.85 -11.25
C HIS A 96 2.45 -16.38 -10.46
N LYS A 97 1.66 -17.23 -11.08
CA LYS A 97 0.49 -17.91 -10.51
C LYS A 97 -0.70 -17.01 -10.17
N SER A 98 -0.63 -15.70 -10.38
CA SER A 98 -1.74 -14.80 -10.03
C SER A 98 -3.02 -15.13 -10.82
N PRO A 99 -3.01 -15.37 -12.15
CA PRO A 99 -4.21 -15.77 -12.90
C PRO A 99 -4.75 -17.13 -12.45
N GLU A 100 -3.87 -18.11 -12.23
CA GLU A 100 -4.25 -19.46 -11.78
C GLU A 100 -4.91 -19.40 -10.40
N PHE A 101 -4.33 -18.63 -9.46
CA PHE A 101 -4.90 -18.47 -8.13
C PHE A 101 -6.25 -17.74 -8.17
N ALA A 102 -6.46 -16.80 -9.10
CA ALA A 102 -7.77 -16.17 -9.26
C ALA A 102 -8.85 -17.17 -9.66
N MET A 103 -8.53 -18.12 -10.54
CA MET A 103 -9.45 -19.18 -10.92
C MET A 103 -9.65 -20.21 -9.81
N GLU A 104 -8.63 -20.52 -9.00
CA GLU A 104 -8.77 -21.36 -7.81
C GLU A 104 -9.69 -20.74 -6.75
N VAL A 105 -9.61 -19.42 -6.59
CA VAL A 105 -10.56 -18.68 -5.75
C VAL A 105 -11.98 -18.85 -6.25
N ALA A 106 -12.22 -18.65 -7.55
CA ALA A 106 -13.54 -18.81 -8.15
C ALA A 106 -14.07 -20.24 -8.01
N ALA A 107 -13.23 -21.25 -8.27
CA ALA A 107 -13.58 -22.64 -8.13
C ALA A 107 -13.93 -23.03 -6.68
N THR A 108 -13.19 -22.49 -5.71
CA THR A 108 -13.42 -22.73 -4.28
C THR A 108 -14.70 -22.05 -3.77
N LEU A 109 -14.96 -20.80 -4.15
CA LEU A 109 -16.18 -20.05 -3.80
C LEU A 109 -17.40 -20.68 -4.47
N GLY A 110 -17.29 -21.02 -5.75
CA GLY A 110 -18.35 -21.63 -6.54
C GLY A 110 -18.79 -22.98 -5.97
N ALA A 111 -17.87 -23.81 -5.44
CA ALA A 111 -18.20 -25.05 -4.73
C ALA A 111 -19.09 -24.83 -3.49
N GLN A 112 -19.16 -23.59 -2.97
CA GLN A 112 -20.02 -23.18 -1.86
C GLN A 112 -21.27 -22.38 -2.34
N GLY A 113 -21.50 -22.32 -3.66
CA GLY A 113 -22.62 -21.59 -4.27
C GLY A 113 -22.48 -20.06 -4.14
N ILE A 114 -21.25 -19.55 -4.05
CA ILE A 114 -20.97 -18.10 -3.97
C ILE A 114 -20.63 -17.60 -5.36
N THR A 115 -21.32 -16.57 -5.81
CA THR A 115 -21.06 -15.91 -7.11
C THR A 115 -19.67 -15.25 -7.10
N THR A 116 -18.94 -15.36 -8.20
CA THR A 116 -17.61 -14.78 -8.33
C THR A 116 -17.49 -13.99 -9.64
N TYR A 117 -16.89 -12.81 -9.55
CA TYR A 117 -16.56 -11.93 -10.69
C TYR A 117 -15.05 -11.86 -10.81
N VAL A 118 -14.47 -12.44 -11.86
CA VAL A 118 -13.02 -12.47 -12.09
C VAL A 118 -12.67 -11.57 -13.25
N PHE A 119 -11.70 -10.68 -13.09
CA PHE A 119 -11.20 -9.88 -14.21
C PHE A 119 -10.55 -10.77 -15.27
N GLU A 120 -10.83 -10.47 -16.54
CA GLU A 120 -10.32 -11.21 -17.72
C GLU A 120 -8.78 -11.15 -17.85
N SER A 121 -8.18 -10.10 -17.29
CA SER A 121 -6.73 -9.88 -17.25
C SER A 121 -6.36 -9.09 -15.99
N LEU A 122 -5.06 -8.94 -15.75
CA LEU A 122 -4.55 -8.21 -14.58
C LEU A 122 -5.17 -6.81 -14.45
N ARG A 123 -5.46 -6.40 -13.20
CA ARG A 123 -5.99 -5.07 -12.88
C ARG A 123 -5.33 -4.51 -11.63
N PRO A 124 -5.20 -3.17 -11.55
CA PRO A 124 -4.74 -2.46 -10.35
C PRO A 124 -5.54 -2.80 -9.10
N THR A 125 -4.87 -2.82 -7.95
CA THR A 125 -5.52 -2.93 -6.63
C THR A 125 -6.64 -1.90 -6.43
N PRO A 126 -6.48 -0.60 -6.77
CA PRO A 126 -7.59 0.36 -6.66
C PRO A 126 -8.78 0.05 -7.59
N VAL A 127 -8.56 -0.57 -8.74
CA VAL A 127 -9.66 -1.01 -9.61
C VAL A 127 -10.47 -2.12 -8.93
N LEU A 128 -9.82 -3.04 -8.18
CA LEU A 128 -10.55 -4.00 -7.37
C LEU A 128 -11.38 -3.30 -6.30
N SER A 129 -10.79 -2.39 -5.54
CA SER A 129 -11.49 -1.63 -4.50
C SER A 129 -12.73 -0.90 -5.07
N PHE A 130 -12.59 -0.28 -6.23
CA PHE A 130 -13.68 0.34 -6.96
C PHE A 130 -14.73 -0.69 -7.41
N ALA A 131 -14.30 -1.81 -7.98
CA ALA A 131 -15.20 -2.85 -8.49
C ALA A 131 -16.10 -3.46 -7.41
N VAL A 132 -15.57 -3.66 -6.19
CA VAL A 132 -16.37 -4.10 -5.03
C VAL A 132 -17.56 -3.18 -4.79
N ARG A 133 -17.33 -1.87 -4.81
CA ARG A 133 -18.36 -0.85 -4.61
C ARG A 133 -19.31 -0.75 -5.80
N HIS A 134 -18.77 -0.73 -7.02
CA HIS A 134 -19.52 -0.58 -8.27
C HIS A 134 -20.45 -1.75 -8.53
N LEU A 135 -19.98 -2.96 -8.31
CA LEU A 135 -20.76 -4.20 -8.50
C LEU A 135 -21.57 -4.59 -7.24
N HIS A 136 -21.44 -3.84 -6.13
CA HIS A 136 -22.10 -4.13 -4.85
C HIS A 136 -21.81 -5.53 -4.31
N THR A 137 -20.60 -6.06 -4.56
CA THR A 137 -20.19 -7.37 -4.03
C THR A 137 -19.96 -7.29 -2.52
N VAL A 138 -20.07 -8.44 -1.84
CA VAL A 138 -19.91 -8.51 -0.38
C VAL A 138 -18.44 -8.47 0.03
N SER A 139 -17.55 -8.83 -0.90
CA SER A 139 -16.10 -8.85 -0.66
C SER A 139 -15.34 -8.75 -1.97
N GLY A 140 -14.04 -8.47 -1.87
CA GLY A 140 -13.11 -8.51 -2.97
C GLY A 140 -11.81 -9.20 -2.59
N ILE A 141 -11.11 -9.73 -3.58
CA ILE A 141 -9.81 -10.36 -3.41
C ILE A 141 -8.85 -9.80 -4.46
N VAL A 142 -7.63 -9.44 -4.05
CA VAL A 142 -6.56 -9.17 -4.99
C VAL A 142 -5.37 -10.09 -4.74
N LEU A 143 -4.92 -10.77 -5.81
CA LEU A 143 -3.74 -11.64 -5.81
C LEU A 143 -2.54 -10.80 -6.17
N THR A 144 -1.76 -10.42 -5.15
CA THR A 144 -0.58 -9.56 -5.30
C THR A 144 0.33 -9.65 -4.08
N ALA A 145 1.61 -9.42 -4.30
CA ALA A 145 2.57 -9.14 -3.24
C ALA A 145 3.17 -7.72 -3.37
N SER A 146 2.45 -6.79 -4.07
CA SER A 146 2.89 -5.42 -4.28
C SER A 146 4.31 -5.37 -4.89
N HIS A 147 5.25 -4.72 -4.25
CA HIS A 147 6.64 -4.56 -4.69
C HIS A 147 7.62 -5.62 -4.16
N ASN A 148 7.15 -6.70 -3.53
CA ASN A 148 8.03 -7.78 -3.09
C ASN A 148 8.74 -8.46 -4.27
N PRO A 149 9.87 -9.17 -4.04
CA PRO A 149 10.56 -9.94 -5.06
C PRO A 149 9.67 -10.92 -5.83
N PRO A 150 10.08 -11.39 -7.03
CA PRO A 150 9.24 -12.19 -7.93
C PRO A 150 8.82 -13.56 -7.37
N GLU A 151 9.59 -14.12 -6.44
CA GLU A 151 9.27 -15.39 -5.77
C GLU A 151 8.09 -15.29 -4.79
N TYR A 152 7.62 -14.07 -4.47
CA TYR A 152 6.48 -13.84 -3.56
C TYR A 152 5.18 -13.63 -4.33
N ASN A 153 4.08 -14.09 -3.71
CA ASN A 153 2.75 -13.65 -4.07
C ASN A 153 1.91 -13.50 -2.79
N GLY A 154 0.66 -13.05 -2.91
CA GLY A 154 -0.21 -12.80 -1.78
C GLY A 154 -1.69 -12.85 -2.13
N TYR A 155 -2.52 -12.72 -1.09
CA TYR A 155 -3.96 -12.82 -1.14
C TYR A 155 -4.51 -11.78 -0.16
N LYS A 156 -4.96 -10.63 -0.66
CA LYS A 156 -5.55 -9.54 0.15
C LYS A 156 -7.08 -9.61 0.07
N VAL A 157 -7.77 -9.37 1.19
CA VAL A 157 -9.24 -9.40 1.27
C VAL A 157 -9.78 -8.01 1.58
N TYR A 158 -10.84 -7.65 0.86
CA TYR A 158 -11.56 -6.38 0.94
C TYR A 158 -13.01 -6.61 1.37
N GLY A 159 -13.54 -5.71 2.18
CA GLY A 159 -14.94 -5.69 2.58
C GLY A 159 -15.84 -5.04 1.52
N GLU A 160 -17.15 -5.04 1.77
CA GLU A 160 -18.18 -4.51 0.85
C GLU A 160 -18.06 -3.00 0.56
N ASP A 161 -17.36 -2.27 1.41
CA ASP A 161 -17.04 -0.85 1.20
C ASP A 161 -15.85 -0.61 0.28
N GLY A 162 -15.17 -1.67 -0.18
CA GLY A 162 -13.98 -1.61 -1.02
C GLY A 162 -12.68 -1.34 -0.25
N GLY A 163 -12.70 -1.25 1.08
CA GLY A 163 -11.52 -1.16 1.93
C GLY A 163 -11.01 -2.54 2.35
N GLN A 164 -9.73 -2.66 2.69
CA GLN A 164 -9.24 -3.87 3.35
C GLN A 164 -9.96 -4.07 4.69
N LEU A 165 -10.22 -5.32 5.06
CA LEU A 165 -10.96 -5.63 6.28
C LEU A 165 -10.35 -4.94 7.51
N PRO A 166 -11.17 -4.24 8.32
CA PRO A 166 -10.75 -3.73 9.62
C PRO A 166 -10.34 -4.87 10.57
N PRO A 167 -9.60 -4.59 11.65
CA PRO A 167 -9.04 -5.64 12.51
C PRO A 167 -10.05 -6.65 13.04
N LYS A 168 -11.23 -6.21 13.45
CA LYS A 168 -12.28 -7.09 14.02
C LYS A 168 -12.79 -8.12 13.01
N GLU A 169 -13.15 -7.66 11.81
CA GLU A 169 -13.62 -8.51 10.71
C GLU A 169 -12.50 -9.40 10.19
N ALA A 170 -11.26 -8.88 10.15
CA ALA A 170 -10.08 -9.66 9.78
C ALA A 170 -9.82 -10.80 10.78
N ASP A 171 -9.89 -10.53 12.09
CA ASP A 171 -9.71 -11.54 13.14
C ASP A 171 -10.81 -12.63 13.05
N GLU A 172 -12.03 -12.24 12.74
CA GLU A 172 -13.13 -13.19 12.52
C GLU A 172 -12.84 -14.07 11.29
N LEU A 173 -12.45 -13.48 10.16
CA LEU A 173 -12.06 -14.24 8.96
C LEU A 173 -10.89 -15.20 9.26
N ILE A 174 -9.86 -14.74 9.96
CA ILE A 174 -8.73 -15.56 10.39
C ILE A 174 -9.20 -16.79 11.16
N SER A 175 -10.20 -16.65 12.03
CA SER A 175 -10.75 -17.77 12.79
C SER A 175 -11.36 -18.84 11.88
N TYR A 176 -12.07 -18.44 10.82
CA TYR A 176 -12.63 -19.37 9.83
C TYR A 176 -11.56 -20.03 8.97
N VAL A 177 -10.51 -19.30 8.57
CA VAL A 177 -9.37 -19.86 7.83
C VAL A 177 -8.65 -20.92 8.68
N ASN A 178 -8.40 -20.61 9.96
CA ASN A 178 -7.73 -21.53 10.88
C ASN A 178 -8.58 -22.78 11.21
N ALA A 179 -9.90 -22.68 11.10
CA ALA A 179 -10.82 -23.82 11.28
C ALA A 179 -10.87 -24.77 10.07
N VAL A 180 -10.19 -24.49 8.98
CA VAL A 180 -10.01 -25.44 7.86
C VAL A 180 -8.88 -26.40 8.22
N GLU A 181 -9.25 -27.63 8.58
CA GLU A 181 -8.31 -28.63 9.12
C GLU A 181 -7.32 -29.18 8.07
N ASN A 182 -7.78 -29.40 6.83
CA ASN A 182 -6.99 -29.99 5.76
C ASN A 182 -7.13 -29.21 4.45
N GLU A 183 -6.09 -28.48 4.11
CA GLU A 183 -6.03 -27.67 2.89
C GLU A 183 -6.04 -28.52 1.61
N LEU A 184 -5.50 -29.75 1.65
CA LEU A 184 -5.40 -30.63 0.49
C LEU A 184 -6.76 -31.14 0.00
N THR A 185 -7.76 -31.19 0.89
CA THR A 185 -9.08 -31.75 0.59
C THR A 185 -10.18 -30.70 0.48
N VAL A 186 -9.81 -29.43 0.33
CA VAL A 186 -10.79 -28.36 0.08
C VAL A 186 -11.44 -28.59 -1.29
N GLU A 187 -12.76 -28.68 -1.29
CA GLU A 187 -13.54 -28.89 -2.52
C GLU A 187 -13.46 -27.67 -3.45
N VAL A 188 -13.35 -27.94 -4.75
CA VAL A 188 -13.40 -26.98 -5.83
C VAL A 188 -14.41 -27.44 -6.88
N ALA A 189 -15.11 -26.49 -7.51
CA ALA A 189 -16.04 -26.78 -8.58
C ALA A 189 -15.36 -26.67 -9.96
N ASP A 190 -15.96 -27.32 -10.95
CA ASP A 190 -15.54 -27.18 -12.34
C ASP A 190 -15.85 -25.76 -12.86
N VAL A 191 -14.85 -25.11 -13.41
CA VAL A 191 -14.92 -23.71 -13.87
C VAL A 191 -15.92 -23.51 -15.00
N GLU A 192 -16.01 -24.44 -15.95
CA GLU A 192 -16.94 -24.34 -17.07
C GLU A 192 -18.38 -24.58 -16.59
N GLN A 193 -18.57 -25.46 -15.61
CA GLN A 193 -19.88 -25.64 -14.98
C GLN A 193 -20.31 -24.38 -14.23
N LEU A 194 -19.39 -23.72 -13.50
CA LEU A 194 -19.69 -22.47 -12.80
C LEU A 194 -20.12 -21.34 -13.73
N LYS A 195 -19.50 -21.24 -14.92
CA LYS A 195 -19.93 -20.31 -15.97
C LYS A 195 -21.35 -20.63 -16.47
N ALA A 196 -21.61 -21.92 -16.72
CA ALA A 196 -22.92 -22.36 -17.19
C ALA A 196 -24.04 -22.12 -16.17
N ASP A 197 -23.73 -22.27 -14.86
CA ASP A 197 -24.65 -22.05 -13.76
C ASP A 197 -24.81 -20.57 -13.38
N GLY A 198 -24.04 -19.65 -13.99
CA GLY A 198 -24.06 -18.23 -13.69
C GLY A 198 -23.44 -17.87 -12.33
N LEU A 199 -22.56 -18.73 -11.80
CA LEU A 199 -21.81 -18.51 -10.56
C LEU A 199 -20.42 -17.94 -10.81
N LEU A 200 -19.93 -17.95 -12.05
CA LEU A 200 -18.68 -17.33 -12.45
C LEU A 200 -18.91 -16.37 -13.61
N HIS A 201 -18.57 -15.11 -13.39
CA HIS A 201 -18.62 -14.04 -14.40
C HIS A 201 -17.21 -13.55 -14.69
N ILE A 202 -16.85 -13.49 -15.97
CA ILE A 202 -15.62 -12.84 -16.40
C ILE A 202 -15.97 -11.39 -16.71
N ILE A 203 -15.28 -10.45 -16.05
CA ILE A 203 -15.53 -9.00 -16.14
C ILE A 203 -14.29 -8.27 -16.67
N GLY A 204 -14.46 -7.04 -17.11
CA GLY A 204 -13.36 -6.21 -17.64
C GLY A 204 -13.85 -4.83 -18.05
N GLN A 205 -14.08 -4.62 -19.36
CA GLN A 205 -14.31 -3.31 -19.98
C GLN A 205 -15.38 -2.46 -19.29
N GLU A 206 -16.48 -3.04 -18.85
CA GLU A 206 -17.55 -2.31 -18.17
C GLU A 206 -17.07 -1.62 -16.88
N VAL A 207 -16.30 -2.35 -16.07
CA VAL A 207 -15.72 -1.82 -14.83
C VAL A 207 -14.62 -0.81 -15.15
N ASP A 208 -13.79 -1.08 -16.14
CA ASP A 208 -12.73 -0.17 -16.58
C ASP A 208 -13.30 1.18 -17.08
N ASP A 209 -14.41 1.16 -17.81
CA ASP A 209 -15.08 2.37 -18.29
C ASP A 209 -15.70 3.18 -17.15
N ALA A 210 -16.33 2.50 -16.19
CA ALA A 210 -16.87 3.15 -15.00
C ALA A 210 -15.77 3.78 -14.13
N TYR A 211 -14.65 3.07 -13.96
CA TYR A 211 -13.49 3.58 -13.21
C TYR A 211 -12.85 4.79 -13.95
N ALA A 212 -12.67 4.72 -15.27
CA ALA A 212 -12.15 5.82 -16.06
C ALA A 212 -13.04 7.07 -15.99
N ALA A 213 -14.36 6.90 -15.94
CA ALA A 213 -15.29 8.01 -15.74
C ALA A 213 -15.07 8.73 -14.40
N GLU A 214 -14.78 7.99 -13.31
CA GLU A 214 -14.43 8.58 -12.02
C GLU A 214 -13.06 9.29 -12.06
N LEU A 215 -12.08 8.75 -12.77
CA LEU A 215 -10.76 9.39 -12.93
C LEU A 215 -10.85 10.80 -13.51
N ASN A 216 -11.80 11.08 -14.42
CA ASN A 216 -12.02 12.42 -14.96
C ASN A 216 -12.44 13.45 -13.89
N ASN A 217 -12.92 13.01 -12.72
CA ASN A 217 -13.28 13.87 -11.59
C ASN A 217 -12.11 14.15 -10.64
N VAL A 218 -10.97 13.52 -10.86
CA VAL A 218 -9.74 13.77 -10.08
C VAL A 218 -9.13 15.13 -10.42
N ILE A 219 -9.20 15.50 -11.71
CA ILE A 219 -8.65 16.77 -12.21
C ILE A 219 -9.50 17.95 -11.77
N ILE A 220 -8.87 18.93 -11.14
CA ILE A 220 -9.54 20.14 -10.62
C ILE A 220 -9.62 21.24 -11.68
N ASN A 221 -8.49 21.52 -12.36
CA ASN A 221 -8.39 22.61 -13.33
C ASN A 221 -8.33 22.06 -14.76
N LYS A 222 -9.45 21.50 -15.22
CA LYS A 222 -9.56 20.84 -16.54
C LYS A 222 -9.14 21.75 -17.70
N GLU A 223 -9.48 23.04 -17.66
CA GLU A 223 -9.10 23.98 -18.72
C GLU A 223 -7.60 24.24 -18.74
N MET A 224 -6.96 24.40 -17.57
CA MET A 224 -5.51 24.55 -17.50
C MET A 224 -4.80 23.28 -18.03
N VAL A 225 -5.29 22.09 -17.68
CA VAL A 225 -4.71 20.83 -18.16
C VAL A 225 -4.86 20.70 -19.69
N LYS A 226 -6.01 21.07 -20.26
CA LYS A 226 -6.19 21.09 -21.73
C LYS A 226 -5.24 22.05 -22.44
N GLU A 227 -4.92 23.18 -21.82
CA GLU A 227 -4.03 24.19 -22.39
C GLU A 227 -2.56 23.78 -22.31
N VAL A 228 -2.10 23.36 -21.13
CA VAL A 228 -0.68 23.13 -20.80
C VAL A 228 -0.31 21.63 -20.86
N GLY A 229 -1.24 20.73 -20.60
CA GLY A 229 -0.99 19.30 -20.47
C GLY A 229 -0.45 18.66 -21.74
N LYS A 230 -0.84 19.17 -22.92
CA LYS A 230 -0.31 18.71 -24.24
C LYS A 230 1.20 18.95 -24.40
N ASP A 231 1.75 19.95 -23.70
CA ASP A 231 3.15 20.34 -23.77
C ASP A 231 3.96 19.83 -22.56
N LEU A 232 3.31 19.17 -21.59
CA LEU A 232 3.98 18.54 -20.44
C LEU A 232 4.57 17.20 -20.87
N LYS A 233 5.89 17.10 -20.85
CA LYS A 233 6.61 15.89 -21.21
C LYS A 233 6.70 14.93 -20.03
N ILE A 234 5.99 13.83 -20.12
CA ILE A 234 5.89 12.81 -19.07
C ILE A 234 6.62 11.54 -19.53
N VAL A 235 7.49 11.00 -18.68
CA VAL A 235 7.96 9.62 -18.85
C VAL A 235 7.32 8.76 -17.78
N PHE A 236 6.70 7.66 -18.18
CA PHE A 236 5.97 6.76 -17.31
C PHE A 236 6.53 5.34 -17.36
N THR A 237 6.69 4.72 -16.20
CA THR A 237 6.94 3.29 -16.09
C THR A 237 5.95 2.60 -15.16
N PRO A 238 5.25 1.55 -15.62
CA PRO A 238 4.40 0.69 -14.78
C PRO A 238 5.20 -0.36 -13.99
N LEU A 239 6.54 -0.38 -14.09
CA LEU A 239 7.42 -1.38 -13.48
C LEU A 239 6.91 -2.82 -13.70
N HIS A 240 6.56 -3.16 -14.96
CA HIS A 240 6.01 -4.47 -15.36
C HIS A 240 4.65 -4.83 -14.72
N GLY A 241 3.95 -3.84 -14.14
CA GLY A 241 2.73 -4.06 -13.37
C GLY A 241 1.43 -3.78 -14.11
N THR A 242 0.40 -3.54 -13.33
CA THR A 242 -1.01 -3.47 -13.77
C THR A 242 -1.44 -2.11 -14.29
N SER A 243 -0.68 -1.04 -14.02
CA SER A 243 -1.12 0.35 -14.24
C SER A 243 -1.09 0.81 -15.70
N ASN A 244 -0.33 0.12 -16.58
CA ASN A 244 -0.03 0.60 -17.93
C ASN A 244 -1.27 1.10 -18.70
N ILE A 245 -2.30 0.28 -18.78
CA ILE A 245 -3.52 0.60 -19.55
C ILE A 245 -4.30 1.72 -18.87
N SER A 246 -4.57 1.61 -17.58
CA SER A 246 -5.41 2.55 -16.83
C SER A 246 -4.77 3.93 -16.74
N VAL A 247 -3.46 4.01 -16.50
CA VAL A 247 -2.73 5.29 -16.43
C VAL A 247 -2.68 5.97 -17.78
N ARG A 248 -2.33 5.25 -18.84
CA ARG A 248 -2.25 5.83 -20.19
C ARG A 248 -3.61 6.34 -20.67
N ARG A 249 -4.65 5.53 -20.49
CA ARG A 249 -6.03 5.92 -20.80
C ARG A 249 -6.43 7.17 -20.02
N GLY A 250 -6.20 7.18 -18.71
CA GLY A 250 -6.54 8.32 -17.86
C GLY A 250 -5.80 9.60 -18.27
N LEU A 251 -4.49 9.53 -18.53
CA LEU A 251 -3.71 10.68 -18.98
C LEU A 251 -4.22 11.23 -20.32
N GLU A 252 -4.49 10.35 -21.28
CA GLU A 252 -5.03 10.75 -22.60
C GLU A 252 -6.40 11.42 -22.47
N GLU A 253 -7.33 10.80 -21.73
CA GLU A 253 -8.70 11.32 -21.56
C GLU A 253 -8.75 12.69 -20.89
N VAL A 254 -7.82 12.98 -19.95
CA VAL A 254 -7.76 14.28 -19.28
C VAL A 254 -6.96 15.35 -20.04
N GLY A 255 -6.20 14.97 -21.08
CA GLY A 255 -5.53 15.90 -21.99
C GLY A 255 -3.99 15.94 -21.94
N PHE A 256 -3.33 14.95 -21.35
CA PHE A 256 -1.88 14.79 -21.44
C PHE A 256 -1.53 13.98 -22.68
N ALA A 257 -0.85 14.60 -23.65
CA ALA A 257 -0.57 14.00 -24.96
C ALA A 257 0.88 13.53 -25.12
N ASP A 258 1.84 14.16 -24.45
CA ASP A 258 3.28 13.85 -24.57
C ASP A 258 3.72 12.88 -23.45
N VAL A 259 3.32 11.61 -23.59
CA VAL A 259 3.61 10.54 -22.64
C VAL A 259 4.50 9.49 -23.29
N THR A 260 5.74 9.41 -22.84
CA THR A 260 6.70 8.36 -23.21
C THR A 260 6.65 7.24 -22.18
N VAL A 261 6.27 6.03 -22.61
CA VAL A 261 6.30 4.85 -21.74
C VAL A 261 7.66 4.15 -21.86
N VAL A 262 8.26 3.78 -20.73
CA VAL A 262 9.51 3.01 -20.72
C VAL A 262 9.27 1.63 -21.34
N LYS A 263 9.80 1.44 -22.55
CA LYS A 263 9.47 0.31 -23.42
C LYS A 263 9.82 -1.05 -22.80
N GLU A 264 10.94 -1.13 -22.11
CA GLU A 264 11.42 -2.36 -21.48
C GLU A 264 10.58 -2.77 -20.25
N GLN A 265 9.81 -1.84 -19.69
CA GLN A 265 8.99 -2.04 -18.48
C GLN A 265 7.48 -1.95 -18.74
N GLU A 266 7.09 -1.71 -20.00
CA GLU A 266 5.70 -1.48 -20.41
C GLU A 266 4.81 -2.71 -20.22
N LEU A 267 5.33 -3.88 -20.60
CA LEU A 267 4.58 -5.14 -20.55
C LEU A 267 4.71 -5.84 -19.20
N PRO A 268 3.66 -6.56 -18.77
CA PRO A 268 3.71 -7.40 -17.59
C PRO A 268 4.85 -8.40 -17.66
N ASP A 269 5.65 -8.46 -16.60
CA ASP A 269 6.72 -9.45 -16.44
C ASP A 269 6.75 -9.94 -14.98
N PRO A 270 6.40 -11.22 -14.73
CA PRO A 270 6.36 -11.76 -13.37
C PRO A 270 7.75 -11.86 -12.71
N ASN A 271 8.84 -11.79 -13.51
CA ASN A 271 10.21 -11.79 -12.99
C ASN A 271 10.75 -10.40 -12.69
N PHE A 272 10.05 -9.32 -13.07
CA PHE A 272 10.53 -7.94 -12.95
C PHE A 272 11.96 -7.75 -13.47
N SER A 273 12.26 -8.33 -14.63
CA SER A 273 13.62 -8.61 -15.13
C SER A 273 14.53 -7.38 -15.28
N THR A 274 13.96 -6.17 -15.30
CA THR A 274 14.73 -4.92 -15.44
C THR A 274 15.10 -4.25 -14.12
N VAL A 275 14.56 -4.73 -12.98
CA VAL A 275 14.76 -4.13 -11.65
C VAL A 275 14.99 -5.21 -10.60
N LYS A 276 15.75 -4.90 -9.55
CA LYS A 276 15.89 -5.81 -8.40
C LYS A 276 14.66 -5.81 -7.51
N SER A 277 14.01 -4.67 -7.42
CA SER A 277 12.79 -4.45 -6.66
C SER A 277 11.90 -3.51 -7.48
N PRO A 278 10.66 -3.90 -7.80
CA PRO A 278 9.72 -3.03 -8.52
C PRO A 278 9.06 -2.02 -7.58
N ASN A 279 9.89 -1.31 -6.80
CA ASN A 279 9.46 -0.39 -5.75
C ASN A 279 9.76 1.06 -6.15
N PRO A 280 8.75 1.91 -6.42
CA PRO A 280 8.94 3.30 -6.80
C PRO A 280 9.52 4.20 -5.70
N GLU A 281 9.73 3.68 -4.49
CA GLU A 281 10.49 4.37 -3.43
C GLU A 281 12.00 4.34 -3.69
N GLU A 282 12.48 3.40 -4.53
CA GLU A 282 13.90 3.18 -4.78
C GLU A 282 14.37 3.92 -6.04
N HIS A 283 15.45 4.68 -5.93
CA HIS A 283 16.06 5.38 -7.07
C HIS A 283 16.37 4.41 -8.24
N ALA A 284 16.82 3.19 -7.92
CA ALA A 284 17.12 2.16 -8.92
C ALA A 284 15.90 1.77 -9.80
N ALA A 285 14.68 1.91 -9.29
CA ALA A 285 13.48 1.67 -10.09
C ALA A 285 13.26 2.71 -11.20
N PHE A 286 13.89 3.89 -11.08
CA PHE A 286 13.79 4.98 -12.05
C PHE A 286 14.90 4.99 -13.11
N GLU A 287 15.89 4.10 -13.06
CA GLU A 287 17.04 4.14 -13.99
C GLU A 287 16.64 4.22 -15.47
N TYR A 288 15.67 3.39 -15.90
CA TYR A 288 15.16 3.42 -17.27
C TYR A 288 14.33 4.67 -17.57
N ALA A 289 13.52 5.11 -16.62
CA ALA A 289 12.74 6.33 -16.77
C ALA A 289 13.63 7.57 -16.82
N ILE A 290 14.71 7.63 -16.03
CA ILE A 290 15.72 8.70 -16.08
C ILE A 290 16.43 8.69 -17.43
N ARG A 291 16.90 7.54 -17.91
CA ARG A 291 17.52 7.38 -19.22
C ARG A 291 16.63 7.93 -20.35
N ASP A 292 15.37 7.58 -20.35
CA ASP A 292 14.43 8.02 -21.38
C ASP A 292 14.02 9.48 -21.16
N GLY A 293 13.87 9.92 -19.91
CA GLY A 293 13.63 11.31 -19.55
C GLY A 293 14.72 12.26 -20.02
N GLU A 294 15.99 11.85 -19.94
CA GLU A 294 17.12 12.62 -20.50
C GLU A 294 17.02 12.76 -22.03
N LYS A 295 16.64 11.70 -22.74
CA LYS A 295 16.51 11.71 -24.21
C LYS A 295 15.41 12.64 -24.68
N VAL A 296 14.24 12.63 -24.03
CA VAL A 296 13.07 13.42 -24.46
C VAL A 296 13.01 14.80 -23.81
N GLY A 297 13.86 15.08 -22.83
CA GLY A 297 13.82 16.31 -22.04
C GLY A 297 12.55 16.37 -21.18
N ALA A 298 12.28 15.30 -20.44
CA ALA A 298 11.06 15.19 -19.64
C ALA A 298 10.97 16.23 -18.53
N ASP A 299 9.74 16.71 -18.27
CA ASP A 299 9.42 17.60 -17.15
C ASP A 299 9.23 16.79 -15.84
N VAL A 300 8.68 15.57 -15.96
CA VAL A 300 8.38 14.70 -14.82
C VAL A 300 8.52 13.22 -15.21
N LEU A 301 9.05 12.43 -14.29
CA LEU A 301 9.11 10.97 -14.41
C LEU A 301 8.16 10.35 -13.38
N ILE A 302 7.39 9.37 -13.80
CA ILE A 302 6.35 8.71 -13.01
C ILE A 302 6.63 7.21 -12.99
N ALA A 303 6.57 6.60 -11.81
CA ALA A 303 6.65 5.15 -11.63
C ALA A 303 5.54 4.66 -10.70
N THR A 304 4.95 3.50 -10.99
CA THR A 304 4.02 2.82 -10.09
C THR A 304 4.52 1.42 -9.76
N ASP A 305 4.17 0.91 -8.59
CA ASP A 305 4.48 -0.48 -8.25
C ASP A 305 3.56 -1.48 -9.01
N PRO A 306 3.85 -2.80 -8.96
CA PRO A 306 3.15 -3.77 -9.81
C PRO A 306 1.63 -3.84 -9.62
N ASP A 307 1.11 -3.65 -8.43
CA ASP A 307 -0.33 -3.63 -8.17
C ASP A 307 -0.94 -2.22 -8.19
N ALA A 308 -0.13 -1.22 -8.57
CA ALA A 308 -0.54 0.16 -8.83
C ALA A 308 -1.23 0.85 -7.65
N ASP A 309 -0.76 0.59 -6.45
CA ASP A 309 -1.23 1.27 -5.25
C ASP A 309 -0.23 2.34 -4.74
N ARG A 310 0.98 2.44 -5.33
CA ARG A 310 2.03 3.43 -5.02
C ARG A 310 2.45 4.23 -6.23
N LEU A 311 2.72 5.51 -6.00
CA LEU A 311 3.23 6.45 -6.98
C LEU A 311 4.59 6.99 -6.54
N GLY A 312 5.62 6.82 -7.38
CA GLY A 312 6.88 7.55 -7.30
C GLY A 312 6.96 8.65 -8.37
N VAL A 313 7.53 9.78 -8.00
CA VAL A 313 7.72 10.94 -8.87
C VAL A 313 9.18 11.35 -8.84
N ALA A 314 9.78 11.56 -10.00
CA ALA A 314 11.12 12.18 -10.10
C ALA A 314 11.06 13.44 -10.96
N VAL A 315 11.81 14.44 -10.52
CA VAL A 315 11.82 15.79 -11.09
C VAL A 315 13.25 16.29 -11.29
N ARG A 316 13.45 17.24 -12.20
CA ARG A 316 14.75 17.89 -12.32
C ARG A 316 14.96 18.87 -11.19
N ASN A 317 16.08 18.72 -10.47
CA ASN A 317 16.55 19.69 -9.50
C ASN A 317 17.28 20.86 -10.20
N HIS A 318 17.77 21.82 -9.43
CA HIS A 318 18.47 23.00 -9.98
C HIS A 318 19.86 22.68 -10.59
N ASP A 319 20.43 21.51 -10.30
CA ASP A 319 21.67 21.03 -10.93
C ASP A 319 21.39 20.35 -12.29
N GLY A 320 20.12 20.23 -12.66
CA GLY A 320 19.65 19.60 -13.90
C GLY A 320 19.54 18.08 -13.82
N GLU A 321 19.74 17.49 -12.65
CA GLU A 321 19.65 16.05 -12.41
C GLU A 321 18.25 15.64 -12.00
N PHE A 322 17.82 14.42 -12.38
CA PHE A 322 16.57 13.86 -11.88
C PHE A 322 16.72 13.37 -10.43
N GLN A 323 15.85 13.87 -9.58
CA GLN A 323 15.74 13.52 -8.17
C GLN A 323 14.39 12.86 -7.91
N VAL A 324 14.38 11.65 -7.33
CA VAL A 324 13.17 11.00 -6.84
C VAL A 324 12.70 11.71 -5.58
N LEU A 325 11.45 12.16 -5.58
CA LEU A 325 10.82 12.79 -4.41
C LEU A 325 10.40 11.72 -3.42
N THR A 326 10.48 12.04 -2.13
CA THR A 326 9.93 11.16 -1.09
C THR A 326 8.39 11.15 -1.14
N GLY A 327 7.77 10.12 -0.55
CA GLY A 327 6.32 10.05 -0.43
C GLY A 327 5.73 11.27 0.28
N ASN A 328 6.40 11.77 1.31
CA ASN A 328 6.02 12.97 2.04
C ASN A 328 6.11 14.23 1.17
N GLN A 329 7.15 14.38 0.36
CA GLN A 329 7.34 15.53 -0.54
C GLN A 329 6.27 15.57 -1.63
N THR A 330 6.02 14.44 -2.27
CA THR A 330 4.96 14.31 -3.28
C THR A 330 3.58 14.55 -2.66
N GLY A 331 3.33 14.01 -1.47
CA GLY A 331 2.09 14.24 -0.72
C GLY A 331 1.88 15.71 -0.37
N ALA A 332 2.92 16.41 0.09
CA ALA A 332 2.87 17.83 0.40
C ALA A 332 2.54 18.70 -0.82
N LEU A 333 3.19 18.42 -1.96
CA LEU A 333 2.91 19.10 -3.24
C LEU A 333 1.46 18.93 -3.67
N MET A 334 0.98 17.69 -3.69
CA MET A 334 -0.40 17.38 -4.08
C MET A 334 -1.40 18.01 -3.10
N LEU A 335 -1.16 17.95 -1.80
CA LEU A 335 -2.06 18.48 -0.79
C LEU A 335 -2.17 20.00 -0.84
N ASP A 336 -1.04 20.74 -0.90
CA ASP A 336 -1.08 22.20 -1.01
C ASP A 336 -1.79 22.65 -2.28
N TYR A 337 -1.50 22.01 -3.41
CA TYR A 337 -2.18 22.27 -4.67
C TYR A 337 -3.69 22.00 -4.54
N LEU A 338 -4.09 20.83 -4.06
CA LEU A 338 -5.49 20.44 -3.88
C LEU A 338 -6.27 21.48 -3.09
N LEU A 339 -5.78 21.82 -1.91
CA LEU A 339 -6.48 22.74 -0.99
C LEU A 339 -6.47 24.16 -1.52
N SER A 340 -5.37 24.60 -2.14
CA SER A 340 -5.28 25.94 -2.74
C SER A 340 -6.27 26.13 -3.89
N GLN A 341 -6.38 25.14 -4.78
CA GLN A 341 -7.30 25.21 -5.92
C GLN A 341 -8.76 25.09 -5.48
N LYS A 342 -9.08 24.18 -4.55
CA LYS A 342 -10.43 24.08 -3.99
C LYS A 342 -10.85 25.38 -3.28
N LYS A 343 -9.95 26.01 -2.52
CA LYS A 343 -10.21 27.31 -1.89
C LYS A 343 -10.45 28.41 -2.93
N LYS A 344 -9.61 28.46 -3.97
CA LYS A 344 -9.75 29.43 -5.08
C LYS A 344 -11.09 29.27 -5.81
N ASN A 345 -11.52 28.01 -6.01
CA ASN A 345 -12.76 27.69 -6.73
C ASN A 345 -14.01 27.75 -5.83
N GLY A 346 -13.86 28.02 -4.52
CA GLY A 346 -14.98 28.04 -3.56
C GLY A 346 -15.60 26.67 -3.29
N THR A 347 -14.81 25.58 -3.49
CA THR A 347 -15.25 24.19 -3.31
C THR A 347 -14.57 23.49 -2.13
N LEU A 348 -13.79 24.23 -1.33
CA LEU A 348 -13.20 23.70 -0.12
C LEU A 348 -14.26 23.64 0.99
N PRO A 349 -14.62 22.47 1.53
CA PRO A 349 -15.62 22.36 2.58
C PRO A 349 -15.07 22.86 3.92
N GLU A 350 -15.93 23.40 4.78
CA GLU A 350 -15.55 23.88 6.12
C GLU A 350 -15.16 22.70 7.05
N ASN A 351 -15.80 21.54 6.89
CA ASN A 351 -15.53 20.32 7.65
C ASN A 351 -14.61 19.35 6.91
N GLY A 352 -13.73 19.83 6.02
CA GLY A 352 -12.79 19.00 5.32
C GLY A 352 -11.76 18.36 6.25
N VAL A 353 -11.33 17.13 5.95
CA VAL A 353 -10.32 16.40 6.71
C VAL A 353 -9.22 15.82 5.83
N VAL A 354 -7.98 15.90 6.32
CA VAL A 354 -6.81 15.21 5.78
C VAL A 354 -6.47 14.03 6.67
N LEU A 355 -6.24 12.87 6.07
CA LEU A 355 -5.89 11.64 6.77
C LEU A 355 -4.44 11.27 6.50
N LYS A 356 -3.67 10.95 7.54
CA LYS A 356 -2.29 10.49 7.43
C LYS A 356 -1.95 9.46 8.49
N THR A 357 -0.84 8.75 8.34
CA THR A 357 -0.39 7.86 9.40
C THR A 357 0.42 8.59 10.46
N ILE A 358 0.56 7.96 11.63
CA ILE A 358 1.36 8.48 12.76
C ILE A 358 2.84 8.70 12.43
N VAL A 359 3.34 8.08 11.36
CA VAL A 359 4.75 8.20 10.90
C VAL A 359 4.88 8.98 9.59
N THR A 360 3.77 9.44 9.02
CA THR A 360 3.76 10.36 7.87
C THR A 360 4.11 11.78 8.35
N SER A 361 4.80 12.55 7.52
CA SER A 361 5.28 13.90 7.83
C SER A 361 4.22 14.83 8.42
N GLU A 362 4.62 15.67 9.35
CA GLU A 362 3.76 16.72 9.93
C GLU A 362 3.54 17.93 8.99
N ILE A 363 4.23 17.96 7.84
CA ILE A 363 3.99 19.00 6.83
C ILE A 363 2.52 19.00 6.35
N GLY A 364 1.92 17.80 6.19
CA GLY A 364 0.52 17.69 5.80
C GLY A 364 -0.45 18.32 6.80
N ARG A 365 -0.19 18.15 8.11
CA ARG A 365 -0.95 18.80 9.17
C ARG A 365 -0.79 20.33 9.10
N THR A 366 0.43 20.80 8.88
CA THR A 366 0.73 22.22 8.76
C THR A 366 0.01 22.83 7.56
N ILE A 367 0.01 22.15 6.42
CA ILE A 367 -0.72 22.56 5.22
C ILE A 367 -2.23 22.59 5.51
N ALA A 368 -2.83 21.52 6.01
CA ALA A 368 -4.26 21.42 6.30
C ALA A 368 -4.72 22.56 7.23
N LYS A 369 -3.97 22.79 8.31
CA LYS A 369 -4.22 23.88 9.26
C LYS A 369 -4.22 25.26 8.61
N ALA A 370 -3.33 25.53 7.65
CA ALA A 370 -3.28 26.80 6.93
C ALA A 370 -4.53 27.07 6.08
N TYR A 371 -5.25 26.01 5.72
CA TYR A 371 -6.54 26.10 5.01
C TYR A 371 -7.75 25.94 5.95
N GLY A 372 -7.54 25.84 7.25
CA GLY A 372 -8.60 25.73 8.26
C GLY A 372 -9.19 24.33 8.38
N LEU A 373 -8.47 23.30 7.90
CA LEU A 373 -8.93 21.91 7.94
C LEU A 373 -8.28 21.13 9.07
N ASP A 374 -8.99 20.12 9.54
CA ASP A 374 -8.48 19.15 10.51
C ASP A 374 -7.60 18.07 9.83
N THR A 375 -6.67 17.54 10.63
CA THR A 375 -5.89 16.35 10.25
C THR A 375 -6.10 15.26 11.29
N VAL A 376 -6.43 14.05 10.82
CA VAL A 376 -6.61 12.89 11.68
C VAL A 376 -5.51 11.88 11.39
N ASP A 377 -4.81 11.46 12.44
CA ASP A 377 -3.80 10.42 12.37
C ASP A 377 -4.43 9.03 12.46
N THR A 378 -3.85 8.09 11.73
CA THR A 378 -4.18 6.67 11.82
C THR A 378 -2.93 5.85 12.09
N LEU A 379 -3.08 4.59 12.47
CA LEU A 379 -1.97 3.65 12.43
C LEU A 379 -1.46 3.47 11.00
N THR A 380 -0.24 2.96 10.85
CA THR A 380 0.32 2.59 9.52
C THR A 380 -0.51 1.49 8.87
N GLY A 381 -0.79 1.68 7.59
CA GLY A 381 -1.62 0.80 6.77
C GLY A 381 -2.89 1.53 6.30
N PHE A 382 -3.04 1.61 4.98
CA PHE A 382 -4.11 2.42 4.36
C PHE A 382 -5.53 1.96 4.73
N LYS A 383 -5.68 0.70 5.19
CA LYS A 383 -6.95 0.19 5.72
C LYS A 383 -7.55 1.06 6.83
N PHE A 384 -6.72 1.66 7.68
CA PHE A 384 -7.18 2.57 8.73
C PHE A 384 -7.64 3.93 8.16
N ILE A 385 -7.01 4.38 7.08
CA ILE A 385 -7.45 5.55 6.33
C ILE A 385 -8.80 5.23 5.65
N GLY A 386 -8.90 4.08 4.98
CA GLY A 386 -10.15 3.61 4.36
C GLY A 386 -11.30 3.48 5.37
N GLU A 387 -11.03 2.91 6.55
CA GLU A 387 -12.00 2.82 7.66
C GLU A 387 -12.49 4.20 8.13
N LYS A 388 -11.58 5.17 8.27
CA LYS A 388 -11.95 6.55 8.63
C LYS A 388 -12.80 7.22 7.55
N ILE A 389 -12.48 7.02 6.28
CA ILE A 389 -13.30 7.54 5.18
C ILE A 389 -14.72 7.00 5.28
N LYS A 390 -14.88 5.68 5.49
CA LYS A 390 -16.20 5.05 5.70
C LYS A 390 -16.94 5.65 6.87
N GLN A 391 -16.30 5.76 8.03
CA GLN A 391 -16.90 6.36 9.25
C GLN A 391 -17.39 7.79 9.00
N TYR A 392 -16.61 8.60 8.27
CA TYR A 392 -16.98 10.00 7.99
C TYR A 392 -18.08 10.11 6.93
N GLU A 393 -18.08 9.23 5.94
CA GLU A 393 -19.16 9.13 4.95
C GLU A 393 -20.50 8.75 5.62
N GLU A 394 -20.48 7.81 6.59
CA GLU A 394 -21.66 7.38 7.34
C GLU A 394 -22.14 8.42 8.37
N SER A 395 -21.22 9.09 9.06
CA SER A 395 -21.55 10.06 10.12
C SER A 395 -21.80 11.48 9.63
N GLY A 396 -21.24 11.86 8.45
CA GLY A 396 -21.25 13.25 7.98
C GLY A 396 -20.38 14.21 8.80
N GLN A 397 -19.56 13.69 9.73
CA GLN A 397 -18.71 14.52 10.61
C GLN A 397 -17.68 15.32 9.82
N TYR A 398 -17.03 14.66 8.87
CA TYR A 398 -16.01 15.24 8.02
C TYR A 398 -16.23 14.88 6.54
N GLU A 399 -15.76 15.75 5.65
CA GLU A 399 -15.65 15.49 4.23
C GLU A 399 -14.19 15.19 3.87
N PHE A 400 -13.91 13.97 3.41
CA PHE A 400 -12.57 13.53 3.01
C PHE A 400 -11.99 14.42 1.91
N GLN A 401 -10.78 14.94 2.12
CA GLN A 401 -10.09 15.75 1.12
C GLN A 401 -8.87 15.05 0.54
N PHE A 402 -8.05 14.41 1.38
CA PHE A 402 -6.83 13.75 0.98
C PHE A 402 -6.38 12.74 2.04
N GLY A 403 -5.89 11.59 1.59
CA GLY A 403 -5.29 10.57 2.46
C GLY A 403 -3.96 10.10 1.93
N TYR A 404 -2.92 9.95 2.78
CA TYR A 404 -1.64 9.49 2.31
C TYR A 404 -0.75 8.86 3.37
N GLU A 405 0.21 8.07 2.90
CA GLU A 405 1.27 7.45 3.68
C GLU A 405 2.64 7.90 3.17
N GLU A 406 3.63 7.95 4.05
CA GLU A 406 5.03 8.21 3.72
C GLU A 406 5.59 7.21 2.70
N SER A 407 5.00 6.01 2.64
CA SER A 407 5.36 4.91 1.74
C SER A 407 4.71 5.03 0.35
N TYR A 408 4.57 6.24 -0.17
CA TYR A 408 4.18 6.55 -1.55
C TYR A 408 2.75 6.17 -1.93
N GLY A 409 1.88 5.96 -0.94
CA GLY A 409 0.46 5.68 -1.14
C GLY A 409 -0.41 6.92 -0.92
N TYR A 410 -1.28 7.23 -1.89
CA TYR A 410 -2.15 8.43 -1.85
C TYR A 410 -3.55 8.08 -2.32
N LEU A 411 -4.52 8.88 -1.83
CA LEU A 411 -5.89 8.86 -2.29
C LEU A 411 -6.41 10.30 -2.38
N ILE A 412 -6.92 10.72 -3.54
CA ILE A 412 -7.45 12.06 -3.81
C ILE A 412 -8.97 12.07 -3.76
N ARG A 413 -9.60 11.05 -4.35
CA ARG A 413 -11.07 10.91 -4.41
C ARG A 413 -11.49 9.57 -3.82
N PRO A 414 -12.54 9.52 -2.97
CA PRO A 414 -12.91 8.33 -2.23
C PRO A 414 -13.82 7.35 -2.99
N PHE A 415 -13.75 7.30 -4.32
CA PHE A 415 -14.51 6.30 -5.10
C PHE A 415 -13.95 4.88 -4.94
N CYS A 416 -12.70 4.73 -4.50
CA CYS A 416 -12.12 3.51 -3.94
C CYS A 416 -11.68 3.74 -2.47
N ARG A 417 -11.27 2.70 -1.77
CA ARG A 417 -10.95 2.74 -0.32
C ARG A 417 -9.54 2.23 -0.01
N ASP A 418 -8.69 2.18 -1.01
CA ASP A 418 -7.27 1.91 -0.85
C ASP A 418 -6.47 2.98 -1.60
N LYS A 419 -5.15 2.95 -1.44
CA LYS A 419 -4.22 3.77 -2.21
C LYS A 419 -4.48 3.57 -3.70
N ASP A 420 -4.45 4.65 -4.44
CA ASP A 420 -4.73 4.63 -5.86
C ASP A 420 -3.65 5.39 -6.64
N ALA A 421 -2.70 4.62 -7.19
CA ALA A 421 -1.64 5.21 -7.99
C ALA A 421 -2.15 5.79 -9.31
N VAL A 422 -3.23 5.25 -9.87
CA VAL A 422 -3.76 5.75 -11.16
C VAL A 422 -4.28 7.18 -11.01
N GLN A 423 -5.16 7.43 -10.03
CA GLN A 423 -5.60 8.80 -9.77
C GLN A 423 -4.46 9.70 -9.29
N SER A 424 -3.51 9.15 -8.54
CA SER A 424 -2.36 9.90 -8.04
C SER A 424 -1.42 10.34 -9.18
N VAL A 425 -1.23 9.52 -10.21
CA VAL A 425 -0.47 9.88 -11.43
C VAL A 425 -1.14 11.05 -12.13
N LEU A 426 -2.44 10.97 -12.41
CA LEU A 426 -3.17 12.03 -13.08
C LEU A 426 -3.06 13.36 -12.31
N PHE A 427 -3.23 13.27 -11.00
CA PHE A 427 -3.19 14.43 -10.13
C PHE A 427 -1.78 15.03 -9.99
N ALA A 428 -0.74 14.20 -9.87
CA ALA A 428 0.65 14.66 -9.86
C ALA A 428 1.03 15.35 -11.20
N CYS A 429 0.54 14.84 -12.33
CA CYS A 429 0.71 15.48 -13.65
C CYS A 429 -0.04 16.81 -13.73
N GLU A 430 -1.25 16.93 -13.14
CA GLU A 430 -1.94 18.23 -13.03
C GLU A 430 -1.12 19.24 -12.22
N VAL A 431 -0.55 18.81 -11.09
CA VAL A 431 0.33 19.67 -10.26
C VAL A 431 1.57 20.11 -11.06
N ALA A 432 2.19 19.20 -11.81
CA ALA A 432 3.33 19.55 -12.67
C ALA A 432 2.93 20.54 -13.78
N ALA A 433 1.79 20.34 -14.42
CA ALA A 433 1.24 21.27 -15.42
C ALA A 433 0.95 22.65 -14.82
N TYR A 434 0.43 22.70 -13.60
CA TYR A 434 0.19 23.97 -12.89
C TYR A 434 1.48 24.77 -12.69
N TYR A 435 2.55 24.16 -12.22
CA TYR A 435 3.84 24.86 -12.06
C TYR A 435 4.43 25.22 -13.43
N LYS A 436 4.35 24.35 -14.42
CA LYS A 436 4.78 24.63 -15.80
C LYS A 436 4.03 25.84 -16.40
N SER A 437 2.74 25.99 -16.13
CA SER A 437 1.95 27.17 -16.57
C SER A 437 2.46 28.49 -16.01
N GLN A 438 3.24 28.45 -14.93
CA GLN A 438 3.89 29.59 -14.29
C GLN A 438 5.36 29.74 -14.66
N GLY A 439 5.85 28.94 -15.61
CA GLY A 439 7.27 28.92 -15.99
C GLY A 439 8.19 28.30 -14.93
N LYS A 440 7.65 27.43 -14.06
CA LYS A 440 8.35 26.77 -12.97
C LYS A 440 8.38 25.25 -13.18
N THR A 441 9.34 24.60 -12.53
CA THR A 441 9.40 23.14 -12.44
C THR A 441 8.59 22.66 -11.21
N LEU A 442 8.29 21.36 -11.16
CA LEU A 442 7.69 20.76 -9.96
C LEU A 442 8.65 20.81 -8.75
N TYR A 443 9.96 20.83 -8.98
CA TYR A 443 10.97 21.04 -7.94
C TYR A 443 10.91 22.46 -7.35
N ASP A 444 10.72 23.48 -8.19
CA ASP A 444 10.47 24.85 -7.71
C ASP A 444 9.23 24.90 -6.83
N GLY A 445 8.17 24.17 -7.23
CA GLY A 445 6.95 24.01 -6.43
C GLY A 445 7.20 23.41 -5.05
N LEU A 446 8.03 22.38 -4.97
CA LEU A 446 8.42 21.77 -3.69
C LEU A 446 9.14 22.79 -2.78
N LEU A 447 10.07 23.55 -3.35
CA LEU A 447 10.77 24.59 -2.59
C LEU A 447 9.85 25.71 -2.12
N GLU A 448 8.81 26.07 -2.90
CA GLU A 448 7.78 27.02 -2.49
C GLU A 448 6.94 26.49 -1.33
N VAL A 449 6.55 25.22 -1.36
CA VAL A 449 5.85 24.55 -0.26
C VAL A 449 6.71 24.58 1.01
N PHE A 450 8.00 24.24 0.92
CA PHE A 450 8.90 24.31 2.08
C PHE A 450 9.09 25.73 2.61
N LYS A 451 9.27 26.72 1.74
CA LYS A 451 9.35 28.13 2.18
C LYS A 451 8.10 28.61 2.87
N LYS A 452 6.94 28.10 2.47
CA LYS A 452 5.63 28.50 3.02
C LYS A 452 5.33 27.84 4.37
N TYR A 453 5.72 26.57 4.55
CA TYR A 453 5.30 25.74 5.68
C TYR A 453 6.44 25.27 6.59
N GLY A 454 7.69 25.45 6.21
CA GLY A 454 8.89 24.96 6.89
C GLY A 454 9.56 23.82 6.13
N PHE A 455 10.85 23.61 6.39
CA PHE A 455 11.66 22.57 5.75
C PHE A 455 11.56 21.28 6.58
N PHE A 456 10.56 20.47 6.25
CA PHE A 456 10.37 19.14 6.84
C PHE A 456 11.28 18.13 6.15
N ARG A 457 11.87 17.24 6.94
CA ARG A 457 12.68 16.12 6.48
C ARG A 457 12.37 14.88 7.28
N GLU A 458 12.28 13.77 6.60
CA GLU A 458 12.05 12.45 7.20
C GLU A 458 13.07 11.46 6.71
N ASP A 459 13.33 10.44 7.51
CA ASP A 459 14.16 9.28 7.15
C ASP A 459 13.60 8.00 7.77
N LEU A 460 13.96 6.87 7.19
CA LEU A 460 13.57 5.54 7.61
C LEU A 460 14.78 4.61 7.64
N VAL A 461 15.09 4.07 8.80
CA VAL A 461 16.05 2.98 8.95
C VAL A 461 15.32 1.68 9.21
N SER A 462 15.64 0.66 8.43
CA SER A 462 15.07 -0.67 8.56
C SER A 462 16.15 -1.69 8.93
N LEU A 463 16.02 -2.33 10.09
CA LEU A 463 16.94 -3.35 10.57
C LEU A 463 16.27 -4.71 10.48
N THR A 464 16.88 -5.63 9.73
CA THR A 464 16.48 -7.04 9.65
C THR A 464 17.45 -7.87 10.49
N LEU A 465 16.96 -8.49 11.55
CA LEU A 465 17.73 -9.34 12.45
C LEU A 465 17.27 -10.78 12.28
N LYS A 466 18.08 -11.61 11.60
CA LYS A 466 17.67 -12.95 11.19
C LYS A 466 17.53 -13.93 12.36
N GLY A 467 16.56 -14.83 12.24
CA GLY A 467 16.38 -15.97 13.14
C GLY A 467 15.68 -15.62 14.46
N LYS A 468 15.64 -16.61 15.35
CA LYS A 468 15.00 -16.50 16.68
C LYS A 468 15.67 -15.44 17.54
N ASP A 469 17.01 -15.42 17.55
CA ASP A 469 17.80 -14.46 18.32
C ASP A 469 17.52 -13.02 17.88
N GLY A 470 17.30 -12.81 16.58
CA GLY A 470 16.92 -11.50 16.04
C GLY A 470 15.56 -11.03 16.52
N ALA A 471 14.57 -11.91 16.58
CA ALA A 471 13.25 -11.58 17.12
C ALA A 471 13.32 -11.23 18.61
N GLU A 472 14.11 -11.96 19.39
CA GLU A 472 14.34 -11.67 20.83
C GLU A 472 15.06 -10.32 21.02
N GLN A 473 16.04 -10.00 20.17
CA GLN A 473 16.71 -8.69 20.19
C GLN A 473 15.74 -7.55 19.92
N ILE A 474 14.85 -7.67 18.94
CA ILE A 474 13.83 -6.66 18.65
C ILE A 474 12.90 -6.45 19.84
N GLN A 475 12.45 -7.54 20.47
CA GLN A 475 11.62 -7.44 21.68
C GLN A 475 12.36 -6.75 22.83
N LYS A 476 13.64 -7.04 23.02
CA LYS A 476 14.48 -6.40 24.03
C LYS A 476 14.67 -4.91 23.75
N MET A 477 14.91 -4.52 22.48
CA MET A 477 14.97 -3.10 22.08
C MET A 477 13.68 -2.37 22.45
N MET A 478 12.53 -2.91 22.04
CA MET A 478 11.23 -2.31 22.37
C MET A 478 10.99 -2.22 23.88
N ALA A 479 11.35 -3.24 24.65
CA ALA A 479 11.22 -3.24 26.10
C ALA A 479 12.14 -2.19 26.74
N THR A 480 13.36 -2.03 26.27
CA THR A 480 14.33 -1.04 26.77
C THR A 480 13.83 0.38 26.53
N PHE A 481 13.42 0.70 25.29
CA PHE A 481 12.90 2.03 24.98
C PHE A 481 11.61 2.33 25.77
N ARG A 482 10.71 1.35 25.91
CA ARG A 482 9.46 1.51 26.67
C ARG A 482 9.70 1.71 28.15
N GLY A 483 10.59 0.90 28.76
CA GLY A 483 10.86 0.93 30.20
C GLY A 483 11.80 2.05 30.65
N ASN A 484 12.64 2.53 29.75
CA ASN A 484 13.61 3.60 30.02
C ASN A 484 13.70 4.55 28.83
N PRO A 485 12.67 5.37 28.62
CA PRO A 485 12.65 6.34 27.51
C PRO A 485 13.83 7.32 27.62
N PRO A 486 14.50 7.66 26.51
CA PRO A 486 15.55 8.66 26.52
C PRO A 486 14.98 10.00 26.97
N LYS A 487 15.68 10.73 27.83
CA LYS A 487 15.29 12.08 28.28
C LYS A 487 15.74 13.15 27.30
N GLU A 488 16.78 12.87 26.55
CA GLU A 488 17.41 13.77 25.59
C GLU A 488 17.90 12.96 24.38
N VAL A 489 17.76 13.52 23.17
CA VAL A 489 18.27 12.96 21.91
C VAL A 489 18.89 14.10 21.12
N ALA A 490 20.16 13.95 20.74
CA ALA A 490 20.90 14.97 19.98
C ALA A 490 20.87 16.38 20.62
N GLY A 491 20.88 16.46 21.96
CA GLY A 491 20.79 17.73 22.69
C GLY A 491 19.38 18.30 22.80
N LEU A 492 18.34 17.62 22.28
CA LEU A 492 16.94 18.04 22.38
C LEU A 492 16.22 17.23 23.47
N THR A 493 15.43 17.90 24.29
CA THR A 493 14.63 17.26 25.34
C THR A 493 13.51 16.41 24.74
N VAL A 494 13.33 15.19 25.19
CA VAL A 494 12.15 14.37 24.88
C VAL A 494 10.99 14.84 25.76
N VAL A 495 9.96 15.40 25.14
CA VAL A 495 8.83 15.99 25.88
C VAL A 495 7.68 15.02 26.08
N ALA A 496 7.46 14.07 25.15
CA ALA A 496 6.39 13.07 25.27
C ALA A 496 6.75 11.73 24.66
N VAL A 497 6.12 10.68 25.17
CA VAL A 497 6.18 9.30 24.64
C VAL A 497 4.75 8.84 24.38
N GLU A 498 4.48 8.43 23.15
CA GLU A 498 3.24 7.81 22.73
C GLU A 498 3.45 6.28 22.67
N ASP A 499 2.88 5.55 23.63
CA ASP A 499 2.90 4.08 23.66
C ASP A 499 1.57 3.53 23.14
N TYR A 500 1.55 3.13 21.88
CA TYR A 500 0.34 2.60 21.23
C TYR A 500 -0.05 1.20 21.71
N LYS A 501 0.87 0.47 22.34
CA LYS A 501 0.56 -0.82 22.95
C LYS A 501 -0.25 -0.65 24.24
N GLU A 502 0.11 0.35 25.03
CA GLU A 502 -0.58 0.68 26.27
C GLU A 502 -1.72 1.69 26.06
N SER A 503 -1.85 2.27 24.85
CA SER A 503 -2.81 3.32 24.48
C SER A 503 -2.65 4.59 25.33
N ILE A 504 -1.42 5.02 25.61
CA ILE A 504 -1.12 6.14 26.51
C ILE A 504 -0.07 7.06 25.88
N ILE A 505 -0.33 8.37 25.93
CA ILE A 505 0.67 9.44 25.78
C ILE A 505 1.15 9.83 27.18
N THR A 506 2.45 9.84 27.41
CA THR A 506 3.03 10.31 28.69
C THR A 506 3.89 11.54 28.43
N THR A 507 3.53 12.68 29.03
CA THR A 507 4.38 13.87 29.07
C THR A 507 5.49 13.65 30.09
N LEU A 508 6.76 13.72 29.67
CA LEU A 508 7.88 13.35 30.54
C LEU A 508 8.23 14.38 31.60
N GLN A 509 7.83 15.63 31.42
CA GLN A 509 8.12 16.72 32.35
C GLN A 509 7.34 16.59 33.67
N ASP A 510 6.06 16.28 33.59
CA ASP A 510 5.14 16.24 34.74
C ASP A 510 4.52 14.85 34.99
N GLY A 511 4.77 13.91 34.09
CA GLY A 511 4.21 12.54 34.17
C GLY A 511 2.72 12.47 33.83
N ASN A 512 2.14 13.52 33.25
CA ASN A 512 0.73 13.53 32.83
C ASN A 512 0.50 12.45 31.77
N LYS A 513 -0.70 11.82 31.82
CA LYS A 513 -1.08 10.74 30.91
C LYS A 513 -2.39 11.06 30.22
N GLU A 514 -2.40 10.87 28.89
CA GLU A 514 -3.57 11.03 28.05
C GLU A 514 -3.83 9.72 27.30
N GLU A 515 -5.08 9.43 26.95
CA GLU A 515 -5.45 8.20 26.24
C GLU A 515 -5.26 8.38 24.73
N ILE A 516 -4.70 7.35 24.07
CA ILE A 516 -4.64 7.24 22.61
C ILE A 516 -5.87 6.49 22.13
N HIS A 517 -6.71 7.15 21.35
CA HIS A 517 -7.95 6.57 20.78
C HIS A 517 -7.71 5.88 19.43
N LEU A 518 -6.57 5.21 19.25
CA LEU A 518 -6.27 4.37 18.10
C LEU A 518 -6.20 2.89 18.52
N PRO A 519 -6.37 1.95 17.60
CA PRO A 519 -6.21 0.53 17.90
C PRO A 519 -4.83 0.24 18.50
N LYS A 520 -4.76 -0.75 19.39
CA LYS A 520 -3.47 -1.15 20.00
C LYS A 520 -2.50 -1.65 18.96
N SER A 521 -1.25 -1.18 19.05
CA SER A 521 -0.15 -1.59 18.17
C SER A 521 1.17 -1.52 18.91
N ASN A 522 2.10 -2.43 18.63
CA ASN A 522 3.42 -2.38 19.28
C ASN A 522 4.31 -1.30 18.66
N VAL A 523 3.95 -0.05 18.88
CA VAL A 523 4.63 1.14 18.36
C VAL A 523 4.96 2.07 19.52
N LEU A 524 6.12 2.73 19.45
CA LEU A 524 6.54 3.80 20.34
C LEU A 524 6.92 5.01 19.50
N LYS A 525 6.31 6.16 19.77
CA LYS A 525 6.68 7.44 19.14
C LYS A 525 7.12 8.43 20.23
N TYR A 526 8.19 9.15 19.96
CA TYR A 526 8.81 10.11 20.89
C TYR A 526 8.78 11.49 20.27
N GLN A 527 8.32 12.48 21.01
CA GLN A 527 8.28 13.87 20.58
C GLN A 527 9.39 14.65 21.27
N LEU A 528 10.09 15.48 20.51
CA LEU A 528 11.16 16.35 20.99
C LEU A 528 10.63 17.79 21.13
N GLU A 529 11.29 18.61 21.97
CA GLU A 529 10.88 19.95 22.33
C GLU A 529 10.74 20.94 21.15
N ASP A 530 11.43 20.66 20.03
CA ASP A 530 11.38 21.48 18.81
C ASP A 530 10.35 20.97 17.77
N GLY A 531 9.55 19.95 18.13
CA GLY A 531 8.59 19.32 17.23
C GLY A 531 9.17 18.19 16.36
N SER A 532 10.48 17.94 16.43
CA SER A 532 11.09 16.73 15.86
C SER A 532 10.57 15.48 16.57
N TRP A 533 10.61 14.35 15.89
CA TRP A 533 10.14 13.08 16.47
C TRP A 533 10.88 11.87 15.91
N PHE A 534 10.86 10.78 16.64
CA PHE A 534 11.24 9.47 16.12
C PHE A 534 10.27 8.39 16.60
N CYS A 535 10.18 7.30 15.84
CA CYS A 535 9.21 6.22 16.09
C CYS A 535 9.85 4.85 15.84
N LEU A 536 9.58 3.89 16.74
CA LEU A 536 9.99 2.51 16.63
C LEU A 536 8.78 1.62 16.35
N ARG A 537 8.87 0.81 15.29
CA ARG A 537 7.81 -0.12 14.89
C ARG A 537 8.40 -1.46 14.45
N PRO A 538 8.29 -2.52 15.24
CA PRO A 538 8.62 -3.87 14.78
C PRO A 538 7.62 -4.37 13.73
N SER A 539 8.08 -5.21 12.82
CA SER A 539 7.19 -5.95 11.92
C SER A 539 6.41 -7.02 12.70
N GLY A 540 5.15 -7.22 12.33
CA GLY A 540 4.34 -8.30 12.91
C GLY A 540 4.66 -9.70 12.36
N THR A 541 5.27 -9.76 11.16
CA THR A 541 5.44 -11.02 10.41
C THR A 541 6.89 -11.40 10.15
N GLU A 542 7.82 -10.45 10.25
CA GLU A 542 9.24 -10.63 9.94
C GLU A 542 10.10 -10.17 11.13
N PRO A 543 11.30 -10.75 11.34
CA PRO A 543 12.24 -10.27 12.35
C PRO A 543 12.92 -8.96 11.90
N LYS A 544 12.12 -7.92 11.83
CA LYS A 544 12.46 -6.60 11.29
C LYS A 544 11.90 -5.51 12.18
N ILE A 545 12.67 -4.46 12.41
CA ILE A 545 12.21 -3.24 13.10
C ILE A 545 12.52 -2.02 12.24
N LYS A 546 11.56 -1.11 12.18
CA LYS A 546 11.67 0.16 11.47
C LYS A 546 11.79 1.31 12.47
N PHE A 547 12.72 2.23 12.18
CA PHE A 547 12.92 3.49 12.89
C PHE A 547 12.57 4.61 11.93
N TYR A 548 11.55 5.37 12.25
CA TYR A 548 11.13 6.55 11.50
C TYR A 548 11.62 7.80 12.22
N PHE A 549 12.03 8.80 11.47
CA PHE A 549 12.51 10.08 11.97
C PHE A 549 11.83 11.21 11.22
N GLY A 550 11.45 12.27 11.91
CA GLY A 550 10.91 13.47 11.30
C GLY A 550 11.42 14.72 12.03
N VAL A 551 11.84 15.70 11.25
CA VAL A 551 12.35 16.98 11.74
C VAL A 551 11.74 18.12 10.96
N GLN A 552 11.77 19.32 11.54
CA GLN A 552 11.43 20.58 10.92
C GLN A 552 12.49 21.64 11.24
N ASP A 553 12.78 22.51 10.27
CA ASP A 553 13.65 23.66 10.48
C ASP A 553 13.27 24.81 9.52
N ASP A 554 13.87 25.98 9.73
CA ASP A 554 13.65 27.15 8.88
C ASP A 554 14.53 27.14 7.60
N ALA A 555 15.47 26.22 7.51
CA ALA A 555 16.38 26.06 6.37
C ALA A 555 16.64 24.60 6.03
N LEU A 556 16.82 24.33 4.72
CA LEU A 556 17.06 22.98 4.18
C LEU A 556 18.28 22.32 4.83
N GLN A 557 19.43 23.00 4.83
CA GLN A 557 20.68 22.44 5.39
C GLN A 557 20.55 22.14 6.89
N ASN A 558 19.84 22.99 7.63
CA ASN A 558 19.63 22.77 9.06
C ASN A 558 18.78 21.53 9.31
N SER A 559 17.69 21.36 8.55
CA SER A 559 16.82 20.18 8.68
C SER A 559 17.56 18.89 8.32
N GLU A 560 18.40 18.90 7.30
CA GLU A 560 19.23 17.75 6.91
C GLU A 560 20.25 17.39 8.00
N GLN A 561 20.96 18.38 8.55
CA GLN A 561 21.93 18.15 9.62
C GLN A 561 21.25 17.67 10.91
N LYS A 562 20.12 18.28 11.27
CA LYS A 562 19.32 17.87 12.43
C LYS A 562 18.86 16.44 12.32
N LEU A 563 18.32 16.04 11.16
CA LEU A 563 17.88 14.67 10.88
C LEU A 563 19.02 13.66 11.03
N LEU A 564 20.19 13.95 10.46
CA LEU A 564 21.37 13.10 10.59
C LEU A 564 21.77 12.93 12.06
N THR A 565 21.84 14.03 12.82
CA THR A 565 22.29 14.01 14.22
C THR A 565 21.34 13.20 15.11
N ILE A 566 20.01 13.39 14.94
CA ILE A 566 19.00 12.60 15.69
C ILE A 566 19.08 11.12 15.32
N LYS A 567 19.19 10.81 14.02
CA LYS A 567 19.32 9.44 13.53
C LYS A 567 20.56 8.76 14.11
N GLU A 568 21.72 9.38 14.03
CA GLU A 568 22.98 8.85 14.56
C GLU A 568 22.89 8.59 16.09
N ASP A 569 22.34 9.53 16.85
CA ASP A 569 22.18 9.37 18.30
C ASP A 569 21.29 8.16 18.63
N ILE A 570 20.14 8.02 17.99
CA ILE A 570 19.25 6.88 18.23
C ILE A 570 19.89 5.55 17.80
N MET A 571 20.53 5.50 16.63
CA MET A 571 21.15 4.28 16.13
C MET A 571 22.35 3.84 16.99
N ASN A 572 23.06 4.76 17.62
CA ASN A 572 24.15 4.47 18.56
C ASN A 572 23.66 3.93 19.92
N ARG A 573 22.37 3.98 20.22
CA ARG A 573 21.76 3.44 21.45
C ARG A 573 21.29 1.99 21.30
N LEU A 574 21.35 1.41 20.10
CA LEU A 574 20.93 0.04 19.82
C LEU A 574 22.04 -0.95 20.13
#